data_60a1360ba20dcf76b232610f8ede13a3
#
_entry.id   60a1360ba20dcf76b232610f8ede13a3
#
_cell.length_a   1.000
_cell.length_b   1.000
_cell.length_c   1.000
_cell.angle_alpha   90.00
_cell.angle_beta   90.00
_cell.angle_gamma   90.00
#
_symmetry.space_group_name_H-M   'P 1'
#
loop_
_entity.id
_entity.type
_entity.pdbx_description
1 polymer ?
#
loop_
_entity_poly.entity_id
_entity_poly.type
_entity_poly.pdbx_seq_one_letter_code
_entity_poly.pdbx_strand_id
1 'polypeptide(L)'
;MNAHKFAWLILAFLLVLAACQSNPPAVLTAVVTETAVAQPTVAQPTTTTQATATAVPPTSTPEPPAATPDAIATALAQDAATRAAGPTRPPTATPKPIPTLDSTVDRWWNDAVFYEVFVRSFQDSDGDGIGDINGLIERLDYLQELGVNALWLMPIMESPSYHGYDVVDYYTVEQDYGTNEDFQRLMEEAHKRDIRVIVDLVINHTSTENPWFVAANSGDPEYRDWYVWADPAPDYLGPWGQRVWYQGQDGAYYAVFWSGMPDLNLSNPEVTAEINDITRYWLEDMGADGFRMDAVRHLIENGAAQENTPDTHAWLQNYHTLYKSVNPDAFTVGETWTDTPNAAQYAADENDIPFEFNLAEEYLRAAGSPISGNLYDVAELVDASYPPNQFGIFLTNHDQNRVMSVLRDPAKAKLAAALLLTSPGVPFLYYGEEIGMTGTKPDEDIRLPMQWTSDDSNVGFTTGVPWRAPAADYPEVSVALQDADPDSLLNTYRTLIRLRSEHEALREGDWTAVTPNSNRLYAFLRHTENEIILVLFNLNPNPVLAADYSLELAEGPLSGAVTAVSLFGLEGATAPEVNAAGGFAGYTPFAEIPGQSVAIIQLVPGN
;
A
#
# COMPACT_ATOMS: atom_id res chain seq x y z
N MET A 1 42.19 20.77 11.92
CA MET A 1 41.52 22.08 11.92
C MET A 1 40.11 21.86 11.39
N ASN A 2 38.99 21.93 12.05
CA ASN A 2 38.57 22.56 13.29
C ASN A 2 37.46 21.76 13.96
N ALA A 3 37.70 21.31 15.20
CA ALA A 3 36.71 20.60 16.02
C ALA A 3 35.83 21.55 16.88
N HIS A 4 35.64 22.79 16.49
CA HIS A 4 35.00 23.83 17.33
C HIS A 4 33.68 24.41 16.78
N LYS A 5 33.08 23.86 15.69
CA LYS A 5 31.81 24.37 15.16
C LYS A 5 30.59 23.50 15.46
N PHE A 6 30.76 22.34 16.10
CA PHE A 6 29.65 21.42 16.40
C PHE A 6 29.04 21.54 17.82
N ALA A 7 29.67 22.34 18.69
CA ALA A 7 29.24 22.47 20.09
C ALA A 7 28.18 23.56 20.35
N TRP A 8 27.84 24.41 19.39
CA TRP A 8 26.91 25.53 19.58
C TRP A 8 25.48 25.26 19.10
N LEU A 9 25.24 24.21 18.35
CA LEU A 9 23.87 23.84 17.89
C LEU A 9 23.11 22.98 18.90
N ILE A 10 23.78 22.32 19.84
CA ILE A 10 23.12 21.49 20.87
C ILE A 10 22.70 22.33 22.09
N LEU A 11 23.32 23.49 22.33
CA LEU A 11 22.98 24.35 23.46
C LEU A 11 21.79 25.28 23.19
N ALA A 12 21.42 25.51 21.93
CA ALA A 12 20.26 26.33 21.56
C ALA A 12 18.92 25.57 21.65
N PHE A 13 18.96 24.24 21.64
CA PHE A 13 17.73 23.42 21.71
C PHE A 13 17.26 23.08 23.13
N LEU A 14 18.12 23.31 24.14
CA LEU A 14 17.81 23.07 25.56
C LEU A 14 17.30 24.29 26.34
N LEU A 15 17.25 25.49 25.71
CA LEU A 15 16.81 26.73 26.35
C LEU A 15 15.39 27.19 25.97
N VAL A 16 14.67 26.48 25.11
CA VAL A 16 13.28 26.78 24.71
C VAL A 16 12.24 25.98 25.53
N LEU A 17 12.65 25.03 26.35
CA LEU A 17 11.75 24.17 27.14
C LEU A 17 11.52 24.64 28.60
N ALA A 18 11.97 25.85 28.98
CA ALA A 18 11.87 26.33 30.36
C ALA A 18 11.01 27.58 30.56
N ALA A 19 10.12 27.94 29.63
CA ALA A 19 9.28 29.13 29.79
C ALA A 19 7.84 28.92 29.31
N CYS A 20 7.08 28.07 29.98
CA CYS A 20 5.60 28.10 29.99
C CYS A 20 5.06 27.25 31.16
N GLN A 21 5.22 27.77 32.37
CA GLN A 21 4.35 27.42 33.50
C GLN A 21 3.74 28.72 34.02
N SER A 22 2.46 28.95 33.71
CA SER A 22 1.60 29.92 34.43
C SER A 22 0.16 29.43 34.43
N ASN A 23 -0.27 29.09 35.64
CA ASN A 23 -1.58 29.04 36.30
C ASN A 23 -2.87 29.03 35.46
N PRO A 24 -3.86 28.17 35.87
CA PRO A 24 -5.22 28.17 35.32
C PRO A 24 -6.10 29.28 35.95
N PRO A 25 -7.05 29.85 35.19
CA PRO A 25 -8.05 30.78 35.74
C PRO A 25 -9.23 30.06 36.42
N ALA A 26 -9.79 30.74 37.38
CA ALA A 26 -10.82 30.31 38.32
C ALA A 26 -12.17 29.95 37.67
N VAL A 27 -12.78 28.90 38.20
CA VAL A 27 -14.16 28.46 37.95
C VAL A 27 -15.14 29.45 38.54
N LEU A 28 -16.03 30.03 37.73
CA LEU A 28 -17.23 30.74 38.13
C LEU A 28 -18.42 29.76 38.14
N THR A 29 -18.88 29.42 39.32
CA THR A 29 -20.12 28.66 39.59
C THR A 29 -21.32 29.56 39.36
N ALA A 30 -22.17 29.23 38.41
CA ALA A 30 -23.52 29.80 38.28
C ALA A 30 -24.53 28.81 38.85
N VAL A 31 -25.25 29.27 39.86
CA VAL A 31 -26.38 28.60 40.49
C VAL A 31 -27.60 28.80 39.59
N VAL A 32 -28.24 27.72 39.15
CA VAL A 32 -29.59 27.76 38.56
C VAL A 32 -30.54 26.97 39.44
N THR A 33 -31.55 27.64 39.88
CA THR A 33 -32.67 27.21 40.73
C THR A 33 -33.61 26.25 39.99
N GLU A 34 -33.93 25.13 40.62
CA GLU A 34 -34.99 24.19 40.25
C GLU A 34 -36.37 24.81 40.39
N THR A 35 -37.22 24.58 39.39
CA THR A 35 -38.68 24.72 39.53
C THR A 35 -39.31 23.38 39.12
N ALA A 36 -39.95 22.76 40.11
CA ALA A 36 -40.71 21.51 39.98
C ALA A 36 -42.01 21.73 39.21
N VAL A 37 -42.31 20.81 38.25
CA VAL A 37 -43.66 20.64 37.73
C VAL A 37 -44.02 19.15 37.73
N ALA A 38 -45.26 18.91 38.25
CA ALA A 38 -45.83 17.63 38.68
C ALA A 38 -46.10 16.63 37.53
N GLN A 39 -45.99 15.35 37.87
CA GLN A 39 -46.46 14.19 37.10
C GLN A 39 -48.01 14.05 37.15
N PRO A 40 -48.60 13.41 36.12
CA PRO A 40 -49.86 12.66 36.31
C PRO A 40 -49.61 11.15 36.28
N THR A 41 -50.20 10.52 37.27
CA THR A 41 -50.37 9.08 37.51
C THR A 41 -51.30 8.46 36.49
N VAL A 42 -50.96 7.31 35.90
CA VAL A 42 -51.95 6.36 35.32
C VAL A 42 -51.54 4.92 35.63
N ALA A 43 -52.57 4.12 35.93
CA ALA A 43 -52.62 2.84 36.61
C ALA A 43 -52.02 1.63 35.85
N GLN A 44 -51.56 0.65 36.65
CA GLN A 44 -51.23 -0.73 36.24
C GLN A 44 -52.47 -1.57 35.93
N PRO A 45 -52.31 -2.64 35.13
CA PRO A 45 -52.99 -3.91 35.39
C PRO A 45 -52.02 -5.09 35.58
N THR A 46 -52.29 -5.78 36.64
CA THR A 46 -52.15 -7.18 37.07
C THR A 46 -51.34 -8.19 36.25
N THR A 47 -50.40 -8.75 36.98
CA THR A 47 -49.69 -10.06 36.96
C THR A 47 -50.29 -11.22 36.19
N THR A 48 -49.42 -11.90 35.39
CA THR A 48 -49.49 -13.35 35.20
C THR A 48 -48.06 -13.92 35.35
N THR A 49 -47.98 -14.89 36.25
CA THR A 49 -46.77 -15.62 36.64
C THR A 49 -46.26 -16.50 35.52
N GLN A 50 -45.02 -16.39 35.11
CA GLN A 50 -44.32 -17.43 34.37
C GLN A 50 -42.89 -17.62 34.88
N ALA A 51 -42.48 -18.88 34.91
CA ALA A 51 -41.38 -19.45 35.65
C ALA A 51 -40.01 -18.83 35.34
N THR A 52 -39.26 -18.56 36.38
CA THR A 52 -37.86 -18.16 36.40
C THR A 52 -36.97 -19.31 35.93
N ALA A 53 -36.35 -19.16 34.74
CA ALA A 53 -35.10 -19.86 34.43
C ALA A 53 -33.94 -18.98 34.90
N THR A 54 -33.18 -19.49 35.85
CA THR A 54 -32.00 -18.85 36.39
C THR A 54 -30.88 -18.87 35.31
N ALA A 55 -30.63 -17.75 34.69
CA ALA A 55 -29.45 -17.59 33.83
C ALA A 55 -28.19 -17.51 34.71
N VAL A 56 -27.28 -18.45 34.54
CA VAL A 56 -25.92 -18.41 35.09
C VAL A 56 -25.17 -17.31 34.30
N PRO A 57 -24.53 -16.33 34.98
CA PRO A 57 -23.71 -15.37 34.25
C PRO A 57 -22.55 -16.08 33.58
N PRO A 58 -22.16 -15.70 32.34
CA PRO A 58 -20.97 -16.26 31.71
C PRO A 58 -19.74 -15.87 32.55
N THR A 59 -18.98 -16.86 32.96
CA THR A 59 -17.69 -16.70 33.59
C THR A 59 -16.77 -16.05 32.57
N SER A 60 -16.41 -14.79 32.78
CA SER A 60 -15.37 -14.14 31.99
C SER A 60 -14.05 -14.90 32.19
N THR A 61 -13.62 -15.64 31.19
CA THR A 61 -12.23 -16.09 31.08
C THR A 61 -11.38 -14.83 30.95
N PRO A 62 -10.26 -14.67 31.69
CA PRO A 62 -9.39 -13.53 31.49
C PRO A 62 -8.82 -13.62 30.07
N GLU A 63 -9.13 -12.62 29.28
CA GLU A 63 -8.50 -12.35 27.99
C GLU A 63 -6.98 -12.40 28.16
N PRO A 64 -6.22 -13.19 27.37
CA PRO A 64 -4.78 -13.09 27.39
C PRO A 64 -4.42 -11.65 26.98
N PRO A 65 -3.38 -11.03 27.57
CA PRO A 65 -2.98 -9.69 27.20
C PRO A 65 -2.67 -9.70 25.70
N ALA A 66 -3.45 -8.98 24.93
CA ALA A 66 -3.20 -8.71 23.53
C ALA A 66 -1.75 -8.24 23.41
N ALA A 67 -0.93 -8.97 22.65
CA ALA A 67 0.36 -8.47 22.23
C ALA A 67 0.05 -7.19 21.44
N THR A 68 0.43 -6.05 21.99
CA THR A 68 0.08 -4.76 21.44
C THR A 68 0.62 -4.66 20.01
N PRO A 69 -0.21 -4.28 19.03
CA PRO A 69 0.22 -3.95 17.66
C PRO A 69 1.39 -2.97 17.62
N ASP A 70 1.58 -2.19 18.68
CA ASP A 70 2.75 -1.33 18.92
C ASP A 70 4.10 -2.07 18.87
N ALA A 71 4.16 -3.36 19.11
CA ALA A 71 5.44 -4.08 19.06
C ALA A 71 5.92 -4.27 17.60
N ILE A 72 5.01 -4.57 16.67
CA ILE A 72 5.35 -4.74 15.25
C ILE A 72 5.56 -3.37 14.60
N ALA A 73 4.69 -2.38 14.86
CA ALA A 73 4.85 -1.02 14.36
C ALA A 73 6.11 -0.34 14.93
N THR A 74 6.44 -0.60 16.21
CA THR A 74 7.68 -0.12 16.83
C THR A 74 8.89 -0.86 16.26
N ALA A 75 8.78 -2.15 15.91
CA ALA A 75 9.84 -2.90 15.28
C ALA A 75 10.11 -2.41 13.85
N LEU A 76 9.07 -2.19 13.03
CA LEU A 76 9.20 -1.64 11.68
C LEU A 76 9.74 -0.19 11.67
N ALA A 77 9.32 0.65 12.63
CA ALA A 77 9.88 1.99 12.80
C ALA A 77 11.31 1.96 13.36
N GLN A 78 11.68 0.94 14.15
CA GLN A 78 13.04 0.70 14.60
C GLN A 78 13.93 0.12 13.51
N ASP A 79 13.41 -0.67 12.57
CA ASP A 79 14.14 -1.14 11.41
C ASP A 79 14.57 0.03 10.51
N ALA A 80 13.68 0.99 10.23
CA ALA A 80 14.02 2.22 9.54
C ALA A 80 15.09 3.05 10.27
N ALA A 81 15.06 3.07 11.61
CA ALA A 81 16.07 3.77 12.43
C ALA A 81 17.37 2.97 12.57
N THR A 82 17.33 1.64 12.55
CA THR A 82 18.48 0.74 12.68
C THR A 82 19.27 0.65 11.38
N ARG A 83 18.61 0.79 10.22
CA ARG A 83 19.28 0.97 8.92
C ARG A 83 20.19 2.20 8.87
N ALA A 84 19.86 3.23 9.66
CA ALA A 84 20.72 4.44 9.79
C ALA A 84 21.93 4.24 10.72
N ALA A 85 22.04 3.14 11.48
CA ALA A 85 23.05 2.93 12.53
C ALA A 85 23.66 1.51 12.56
N GLY A 86 23.49 0.67 11.52
CA GLY A 86 23.71 -0.77 11.58
C GLY A 86 25.15 -1.27 11.67
N PRO A 87 25.35 -2.45 12.30
CA PRO A 87 26.56 -3.23 12.15
C PRO A 87 26.60 -3.92 10.78
N THR A 88 27.80 -4.26 10.36
CA THR A 88 28.16 -4.90 9.09
C THR A 88 27.08 -5.81 8.48
N ARG A 89 26.51 -5.33 7.38
CA ARG A 89 25.59 -6.03 6.48
C ARG A 89 26.10 -7.42 6.12
N PRO A 90 25.25 -8.48 6.12
CA PRO A 90 25.59 -9.74 5.47
C PRO A 90 26.04 -9.51 4.03
N PRO A 91 26.90 -10.35 3.45
CA PRO A 91 27.33 -10.16 2.08
C PRO A 91 26.10 -10.08 1.18
N THR A 92 25.94 -8.96 0.50
CA THR A 92 24.90 -8.73 -0.51
C THR A 92 24.96 -9.88 -1.51
N ALA A 93 23.84 -10.56 -1.73
CA ALA A 93 23.74 -11.52 -2.83
C ALA A 93 24.25 -10.84 -4.10
N THR A 94 25.00 -11.59 -4.92
CA THR A 94 25.45 -11.05 -6.22
C THR A 94 24.21 -10.71 -7.02
N PRO A 95 24.03 -9.46 -7.49
CA PRO A 95 22.82 -9.08 -8.22
C PRO A 95 22.58 -10.07 -9.36
N LYS A 96 21.36 -10.60 -9.45
CA LYS A 96 20.92 -11.36 -10.64
C LYS A 96 21.09 -10.44 -11.87
N PRO A 97 21.50 -10.97 -13.04
CA PRO A 97 21.34 -10.21 -14.28
C PRO A 97 19.87 -9.85 -14.45
N ILE A 98 19.58 -8.61 -14.83
CA ILE A 98 18.21 -8.18 -15.15
C ILE A 98 17.64 -9.15 -16.19
N PRO A 99 16.51 -9.82 -15.94
CA PRO A 99 15.91 -10.75 -16.89
C PRO A 99 15.53 -10.04 -18.19
N THR A 100 15.82 -10.66 -19.32
CA THR A 100 15.28 -10.19 -20.61
C THR A 100 13.83 -10.66 -20.69
N LEU A 101 12.90 -9.70 -20.78
CA LEU A 101 11.49 -10.00 -20.91
C LEU A 101 11.17 -10.65 -22.25
N ASP A 102 10.33 -11.68 -22.25
CA ASP A 102 9.77 -12.25 -23.48
C ASP A 102 8.73 -11.28 -24.04
N SER A 103 9.01 -10.70 -25.20
CA SER A 103 8.12 -9.74 -25.88
C SER A 103 6.83 -10.37 -26.43
N THR A 104 6.69 -11.69 -26.36
CA THR A 104 5.47 -12.40 -26.81
C THR A 104 4.45 -12.59 -25.69
N VAL A 105 4.82 -12.31 -24.44
CA VAL A 105 3.93 -12.38 -23.26
C VAL A 105 3.16 -11.07 -23.15
N ASP A 106 1.86 -11.15 -23.20
CA ASP A 106 0.97 -10.03 -22.88
C ASP A 106 1.04 -9.73 -21.39
N ARG A 107 1.47 -8.50 -21.04
CA ARG A 107 1.58 -8.02 -19.67
C ARG A 107 0.49 -7.00 -19.39
N TRP A 108 -0.75 -7.47 -19.33
CA TRP A 108 -1.92 -6.62 -19.09
C TRP A 108 -1.74 -5.67 -17.90
N TRP A 109 -0.94 -6.07 -16.91
CA TRP A 109 -0.66 -5.24 -15.72
C TRP A 109 0.16 -3.98 -16.01
N ASN A 110 0.86 -3.88 -17.15
CA ASN A 110 1.53 -2.64 -17.55
C ASN A 110 0.53 -1.51 -17.83
N ASP A 111 -0.66 -1.88 -18.31
CA ASP A 111 -1.78 -0.95 -18.55
C ASP A 111 -2.65 -0.76 -17.29
N ALA A 112 -2.36 -1.46 -16.21
CA ALA A 112 -3.19 -1.43 -15.01
C ALA A 112 -2.85 -0.25 -14.09
N VAL A 113 -3.90 0.23 -13.44
CA VAL A 113 -3.86 1.02 -12.21
C VAL A 113 -4.61 0.22 -11.16
N PHE A 114 -3.88 -0.33 -10.19
CA PHE A 114 -4.46 -1.12 -9.13
C PHE A 114 -5.06 -0.25 -8.02
N TYR A 115 -6.11 -0.75 -7.40
CA TYR A 115 -6.71 -0.16 -6.22
C TYR A 115 -6.80 -1.20 -5.12
N GLU A 116 -6.08 -0.98 -4.04
CA GLU A 116 -6.05 -1.85 -2.87
C GLU A 116 -7.30 -1.61 -2.03
N VAL A 117 -8.08 -2.67 -1.80
CA VAL A 117 -9.36 -2.64 -1.07
C VAL A 117 -9.26 -3.46 0.21
N PHE A 118 -9.57 -2.83 1.34
CA PHE A 118 -9.93 -3.55 2.55
C PHE A 118 -11.46 -3.73 2.58
N VAL A 119 -11.94 -4.91 2.22
CA VAL A 119 -13.37 -5.21 2.05
C VAL A 119 -14.17 -4.79 3.28
N ARG A 120 -13.68 -5.12 4.48
CA ARG A 120 -14.29 -4.78 5.78
C ARG A 120 -14.61 -3.29 5.96
N SER A 121 -13.88 -2.42 5.27
CA SER A 121 -14.00 -0.96 5.40
C SER A 121 -14.49 -0.25 4.15
N PHE A 122 -14.83 -0.97 3.08
CA PHE A 122 -15.12 -0.31 1.81
C PHE A 122 -16.61 0.05 1.66
N GLN A 123 -17.50 -0.93 1.76
CA GLN A 123 -18.97 -0.72 1.74
C GLN A 123 -19.67 -1.90 2.40
N ASP A 124 -20.59 -1.62 3.30
CA ASP A 124 -21.49 -2.57 3.94
C ASP A 124 -22.84 -2.56 3.22
N SER A 125 -23.28 -3.71 2.71
CA SER A 125 -24.53 -3.83 1.95
C SER A 125 -25.71 -4.27 2.80
N ASP A 126 -25.51 -4.97 3.91
CA ASP A 126 -26.57 -5.56 4.73
C ASP A 126 -26.85 -4.82 6.06
N GLY A 127 -25.98 -3.89 6.45
CA GLY A 127 -26.18 -2.99 7.58
C GLY A 127 -25.71 -3.55 8.91
N ASP A 128 -24.85 -4.55 8.92
CA ASP A 128 -24.26 -5.11 10.15
C ASP A 128 -23.07 -4.31 10.69
N GLY A 129 -22.56 -3.40 9.89
CA GLY A 129 -21.45 -2.50 10.21
C GLY A 129 -20.09 -2.95 9.66
N ILE A 130 -20.04 -4.08 8.97
CA ILE A 130 -18.84 -4.65 8.35
C ILE A 130 -19.00 -4.58 6.82
N GLY A 131 -17.98 -4.10 6.11
CA GLY A 131 -18.01 -4.10 4.66
C GLY A 131 -17.94 -5.51 4.09
N ASP A 132 -18.62 -5.73 2.98
CA ASP A 132 -18.80 -7.05 2.37
C ASP A 132 -18.61 -7.02 0.85
N ILE A 133 -18.53 -8.21 0.24
CA ILE A 133 -18.33 -8.36 -1.22
C ILE A 133 -19.49 -7.76 -2.02
N ASN A 134 -20.73 -7.85 -1.51
CA ASN A 134 -21.87 -7.25 -2.18
C ASN A 134 -21.80 -5.74 -2.18
N GLY A 135 -21.37 -5.16 -1.07
CA GLY A 135 -21.07 -3.72 -0.98
C GLY A 135 -19.96 -3.29 -1.92
N LEU A 136 -18.90 -4.09 -2.07
CA LEU A 136 -17.87 -3.82 -3.08
C LEU A 136 -18.46 -3.85 -4.50
N ILE A 137 -19.34 -4.81 -4.81
CA ILE A 137 -20.03 -4.87 -6.11
C ILE A 137 -20.85 -3.58 -6.35
N GLU A 138 -21.54 -3.05 -5.34
CA GLU A 138 -22.30 -1.79 -5.45
C GLU A 138 -21.41 -0.57 -5.78
N ARG A 139 -20.11 -0.66 -5.50
CA ARG A 139 -19.14 0.43 -5.72
C ARG A 139 -18.24 0.24 -6.95
N LEU A 140 -18.43 -0.81 -7.75
CA LEU A 140 -17.63 -1.03 -8.96
C LEU A 140 -17.79 0.10 -9.99
N ASP A 141 -18.95 0.72 -10.10
CA ASP A 141 -19.15 1.86 -11.00
C ASP A 141 -18.28 3.07 -10.58
N TYR A 142 -18.16 3.34 -9.27
CA TYR A 142 -17.25 4.38 -8.76
C TYR A 142 -15.79 4.08 -9.13
N LEU A 143 -15.36 2.83 -8.98
CA LEU A 143 -13.99 2.41 -9.31
C LEU A 143 -13.72 2.52 -10.81
N GLN A 144 -14.68 2.17 -11.66
CA GLN A 144 -14.59 2.37 -13.10
C GLN A 144 -14.54 3.87 -13.45
N GLU A 145 -15.34 4.72 -12.78
CA GLU A 145 -15.31 6.19 -12.97
C GLU A 145 -14.02 6.84 -12.46
N LEU A 146 -13.40 6.28 -11.41
CA LEU A 146 -12.07 6.68 -10.97
C LEU A 146 -11.01 6.40 -12.04
N GLY A 147 -11.25 5.36 -12.87
CA GLY A 147 -10.39 4.94 -13.97
C GLY A 147 -9.44 3.80 -13.61
N VAL A 148 -9.57 3.21 -12.41
CA VAL A 148 -8.83 2.01 -12.04
C VAL A 148 -9.40 0.80 -12.78
N ASN A 149 -8.53 -0.12 -13.18
CA ASN A 149 -8.90 -1.31 -13.96
C ASN A 149 -8.35 -2.61 -13.38
N ALA A 150 -7.82 -2.53 -12.16
CA ALA A 150 -7.44 -3.70 -11.38
C ALA A 150 -7.66 -3.45 -9.88
N LEU A 151 -8.12 -4.47 -9.15
CA LEU A 151 -8.30 -4.44 -7.71
C LEU A 151 -7.34 -5.44 -7.05
N TRP A 152 -6.77 -5.04 -5.93
CA TRP A 152 -6.14 -5.93 -4.98
C TRP A 152 -7.01 -5.98 -3.72
N LEU A 153 -7.60 -7.14 -3.44
CA LEU A 153 -8.33 -7.36 -2.20
C LEU A 153 -7.36 -7.83 -1.11
N MET A 154 -7.26 -7.08 0.00
CA MET A 154 -6.63 -7.58 1.22
C MET A 154 -7.27 -8.93 1.61
N PRO A 155 -6.65 -9.74 2.51
CA PRO A 155 -7.08 -11.11 2.73
C PRO A 155 -8.59 -11.26 2.92
N ILE A 156 -9.19 -12.16 2.14
CA ILE A 156 -10.64 -12.45 2.14
C ILE A 156 -10.96 -13.90 2.51
N MET A 157 -9.95 -14.69 2.85
CA MET A 157 -10.10 -16.08 3.28
C MET A 157 -10.51 -16.13 4.75
N GLU A 158 -11.18 -17.21 5.17
CA GLU A 158 -11.67 -17.40 6.54
C GLU A 158 -10.55 -17.20 7.57
N SER A 159 -10.76 -16.29 8.54
CA SER A 159 -9.76 -15.89 9.51
C SER A 159 -10.41 -15.43 10.81
N PRO A 160 -9.82 -15.70 12.00
CA PRO A 160 -10.37 -15.25 13.28
C PRO A 160 -10.11 -13.76 13.56
N SER A 161 -9.28 -13.10 12.75
CA SER A 161 -8.92 -11.68 12.95
C SER A 161 -9.57 -10.77 11.93
N TYR A 162 -9.76 -9.50 12.34
CA TYR A 162 -10.31 -8.47 11.43
C TYR A 162 -9.42 -8.19 10.20
N HIS A 163 -8.12 -8.52 10.28
CA HIS A 163 -7.16 -8.22 9.22
C HIS A 163 -6.98 -9.34 8.19
N GLY A 164 -7.37 -10.59 8.53
CA GLY A 164 -7.38 -11.72 7.60
C GLY A 164 -6.03 -12.40 7.36
N TYR A 165 -4.91 -11.91 7.91
CA TYR A 165 -3.58 -12.49 7.64
C TYR A 165 -3.29 -13.78 8.41
N ASP A 166 -4.13 -14.22 9.33
CA ASP A 166 -4.03 -15.49 10.07
C ASP A 166 -5.11 -16.48 9.58
N VAL A 167 -4.89 -17.06 8.40
CA VAL A 167 -5.86 -17.89 7.68
C VAL A 167 -6.15 -19.20 8.40
N VAL A 168 -7.44 -19.54 8.50
CA VAL A 168 -7.96 -20.81 9.05
C VAL A 168 -8.39 -21.77 7.93
N ASP A 169 -9.04 -21.26 6.88
CA ASP A 169 -9.47 -22.03 5.72
C ASP A 169 -9.18 -21.24 4.44
N TYR A 170 -8.38 -21.82 3.56
CA TYR A 170 -7.99 -21.20 2.27
C TYR A 170 -9.04 -21.34 1.17
N TYR A 171 -10.07 -22.18 1.36
CA TYR A 171 -11.08 -22.49 0.35
C TYR A 171 -12.41 -21.78 0.57
N THR A 172 -12.52 -21.03 1.66
CA THR A 172 -13.75 -20.36 2.07
C THR A 172 -13.51 -18.87 2.22
N VAL A 173 -14.41 -18.07 1.65
CA VAL A 173 -14.45 -16.61 1.89
C VAL A 173 -14.85 -16.35 3.35
N GLU A 174 -14.21 -15.39 3.98
CA GLU A 174 -14.53 -14.90 5.33
C GLU A 174 -16.03 -14.64 5.48
N GLN A 175 -16.65 -15.26 6.48
CA GLN A 175 -18.12 -15.21 6.65
C GLN A 175 -18.67 -13.79 6.81
N ASP A 176 -17.89 -12.86 7.40
CA ASP A 176 -18.24 -11.44 7.50
C ASP A 176 -18.29 -10.76 6.12
N TYR A 177 -17.64 -11.33 5.09
CA TYR A 177 -17.57 -10.76 3.74
C TYR A 177 -18.55 -11.38 2.76
N GLY A 178 -19.16 -12.52 3.10
CA GLY A 178 -20.13 -13.22 2.27
C GLY A 178 -19.77 -14.66 1.97
N THR A 179 -20.05 -15.11 0.76
CA THR A 179 -19.86 -16.51 0.33
C THR A 179 -18.92 -16.61 -0.88
N ASN A 180 -18.49 -17.83 -1.19
CA ASN A 180 -17.73 -18.12 -2.42
C ASN A 180 -18.51 -17.71 -3.68
N GLU A 181 -19.83 -17.89 -3.68
CA GLU A 181 -20.71 -17.47 -4.78
C GLU A 181 -20.80 -15.94 -4.89
N ASP A 182 -20.68 -15.20 -3.78
CA ASP A 182 -20.60 -13.74 -3.80
C ASP A 182 -19.29 -13.28 -4.44
N PHE A 183 -18.18 -13.94 -4.14
CA PHE A 183 -16.91 -13.65 -4.80
C PHE A 183 -16.95 -13.96 -6.30
N GLN A 184 -17.48 -15.12 -6.71
CA GLN A 184 -17.64 -15.44 -8.13
C GLN A 184 -18.50 -14.38 -8.84
N ARG A 185 -19.55 -13.87 -8.17
CA ARG A 185 -20.36 -12.77 -8.70
C ARG A 185 -19.55 -11.47 -8.79
N LEU A 186 -18.69 -11.17 -7.82
CA LEU A 186 -17.78 -10.03 -7.90
C LEU A 186 -16.89 -10.13 -9.15
N MET A 187 -16.30 -11.30 -9.40
CA MET A 187 -15.49 -11.53 -10.60
C MET A 187 -16.27 -11.28 -11.89
N GLU A 188 -17.50 -11.80 -11.99
CA GLU A 188 -18.37 -11.54 -13.14
C GLU A 188 -18.69 -10.05 -13.33
N GLU A 189 -18.99 -9.32 -12.25
CA GLU A 189 -19.36 -7.89 -12.31
C GLU A 189 -18.14 -6.99 -12.57
N ALA A 190 -16.98 -7.33 -12.03
CA ALA A 190 -15.73 -6.65 -12.28
C ALA A 190 -15.28 -6.82 -13.75
N HIS A 191 -15.28 -8.05 -14.25
CA HIS A 191 -14.90 -8.34 -15.65
C HIS A 191 -15.84 -7.70 -16.68
N LYS A 192 -17.13 -7.52 -16.38
CA LYS A 192 -18.06 -6.75 -17.24
C LYS A 192 -17.68 -5.28 -17.39
N ARG A 193 -16.85 -4.76 -16.48
CA ARG A 193 -16.33 -3.39 -16.43
C ARG A 193 -14.87 -3.29 -16.85
N ASP A 194 -14.31 -4.38 -17.38
CA ASP A 194 -12.87 -4.49 -17.71
C ASP A 194 -11.97 -4.27 -16.47
N ILE A 195 -12.44 -4.64 -15.28
CA ILE A 195 -11.68 -4.59 -14.03
C ILE A 195 -11.22 -6.01 -13.67
N ARG A 196 -9.92 -6.19 -13.49
CA ARG A 196 -9.31 -7.41 -12.98
C ARG A 196 -9.27 -7.42 -11.46
N VAL A 197 -9.27 -8.62 -10.84
CA VAL A 197 -9.25 -8.74 -9.38
C VAL A 197 -8.22 -9.77 -8.96
N ILE A 198 -7.23 -9.33 -8.16
CA ILE A 198 -6.30 -10.22 -7.48
C ILE A 198 -6.62 -10.28 -5.98
N VAL A 199 -6.32 -11.41 -5.36
CA VAL A 199 -6.53 -11.62 -3.93
C VAL A 199 -5.20 -11.72 -3.19
N ASP A 200 -5.18 -11.33 -1.92
CA ASP A 200 -4.01 -11.52 -1.06
C ASP A 200 -3.85 -12.99 -0.71
N LEU A 201 -2.71 -13.59 -1.01
CA LEU A 201 -2.41 -15.00 -0.75
C LEU A 201 -1.33 -15.11 0.33
N VAL A 202 -1.75 -15.48 1.53
CA VAL A 202 -0.91 -15.60 2.72
C VAL A 202 -0.43 -17.03 2.84
N ILE A 203 0.76 -17.34 2.34
CA ILE A 203 1.32 -18.70 2.32
C ILE A 203 2.55 -18.89 3.20
N ASN A 204 3.05 -17.82 3.83
CA ASN A 204 4.16 -17.92 4.76
C ASN A 204 3.75 -18.63 6.06
N HIS A 205 2.55 -18.37 6.55
CA HIS A 205 2.05 -18.81 7.85
C HIS A 205 0.54 -19.03 7.82
N THR A 206 0.02 -19.65 8.88
CA THR A 206 -1.43 -19.78 9.12
C THR A 206 -1.78 -19.26 10.50
N SER A 207 -3.09 -19.22 10.83
CA SER A 207 -3.53 -19.07 12.22
C SER A 207 -3.12 -20.26 13.09
N THR A 208 -2.91 -20.03 14.38
CA THR A 208 -2.86 -21.13 15.36
C THR A 208 -4.19 -21.89 15.49
N GLU A 209 -5.28 -21.34 14.97
CA GLU A 209 -6.61 -21.98 14.91
C GLU A 209 -6.81 -22.81 13.64
N ASN A 210 -5.89 -22.72 12.67
CA ASN A 210 -5.93 -23.52 11.45
C ASN A 210 -5.89 -25.02 11.80
N PRO A 211 -6.77 -25.85 11.24
CA PRO A 211 -6.82 -27.29 11.53
C PRO A 211 -5.50 -28.04 11.36
N TRP A 212 -4.67 -27.61 10.38
CA TRP A 212 -3.33 -28.19 10.16
C TRP A 212 -2.40 -27.93 11.34
N PHE A 213 -2.39 -26.67 11.85
CA PHE A 213 -1.56 -26.34 13.01
C PHE A 213 -2.07 -27.01 14.29
N VAL A 214 -3.39 -27.05 14.50
CA VAL A 214 -3.99 -27.73 15.66
C VAL A 214 -3.60 -29.20 15.68
N ALA A 215 -3.65 -29.89 14.55
CA ALA A 215 -3.20 -31.28 14.42
C ALA A 215 -1.68 -31.39 14.64
N ALA A 216 -0.87 -30.59 13.96
CA ALA A 216 0.59 -30.57 14.10
C ALA A 216 1.05 -30.34 15.54
N ASN A 217 0.43 -29.37 16.22
CA ASN A 217 0.75 -29.02 17.61
C ASN A 217 0.32 -30.11 18.63
N SER A 218 -0.64 -30.95 18.27
CA SER A 218 -1.04 -32.11 19.08
C SER A 218 -0.18 -33.35 18.81
N GLY A 219 0.80 -33.28 17.89
CA GLY A 219 1.70 -34.35 17.53
C GLY A 219 1.16 -35.32 16.48
N ASP A 220 0.15 -34.91 15.69
CA ASP A 220 -0.32 -35.70 14.57
C ASP A 220 0.77 -35.86 13.51
N PRO A 221 1.19 -37.08 13.17
CA PRO A 221 2.32 -37.31 12.26
C PRO A 221 2.02 -36.89 10.81
N GLU A 222 0.76 -36.75 10.40
CA GLU A 222 0.38 -36.29 9.06
C GLU A 222 0.70 -34.80 8.88
N TYR A 223 0.44 -33.98 9.92
CA TYR A 223 0.59 -32.52 9.83
C TYR A 223 1.84 -31.99 10.56
N ARG A 224 2.56 -32.85 11.31
CA ARG A 224 3.69 -32.40 12.12
C ARG A 224 4.73 -31.62 11.32
N ASP A 225 5.12 -32.16 10.18
CA ASP A 225 6.16 -31.59 9.32
C ASP A 225 5.63 -30.48 8.39
N TRP A 226 4.35 -30.11 8.53
CA TRP A 226 3.76 -28.97 7.79
C TRP A 226 4.22 -27.63 8.36
N TYR A 227 4.72 -27.61 9.58
CA TYR A 227 5.26 -26.43 10.27
C TYR A 227 6.70 -26.66 10.68
N VAL A 228 7.39 -25.55 11.02
CA VAL A 228 8.79 -25.59 11.41
C VAL A 228 8.92 -25.76 12.92
N TRP A 229 9.57 -26.85 13.35
CA TRP A 229 9.69 -27.22 14.77
C TRP A 229 11.14 -27.40 15.21
N ALA A 230 11.43 -27.16 16.50
CA ALA A 230 12.70 -27.45 17.14
C ALA A 230 12.52 -27.87 18.60
N ASP A 231 13.40 -28.77 19.04
CA ASP A 231 13.56 -29.15 20.45
C ASP A 231 15.06 -29.47 20.73
N PRO A 232 15.77 -28.65 21.53
CA PRO A 232 15.32 -27.38 22.14
C PRO A 232 15.15 -26.26 21.12
N ALA A 233 14.32 -25.24 21.49
CA ALA A 233 14.19 -24.02 20.69
C ALA A 233 15.56 -23.35 20.51
N PRO A 234 15.91 -22.92 19.27
CA PRO A 234 17.07 -22.06 19.04
C PRO A 234 16.97 -20.74 19.79
N ASP A 235 18.11 -20.12 20.06
CA ASP A 235 18.23 -18.89 20.86
C ASP A 235 18.35 -17.60 20.03
N TYR A 236 18.29 -17.69 18.69
CA TYR A 236 18.32 -16.51 17.83
C TYR A 236 16.98 -15.77 17.79
N LEU A 237 17.06 -14.48 17.50
CA LEU A 237 15.92 -13.59 17.32
C LEU A 237 15.57 -13.44 15.83
N GLY A 238 14.38 -12.93 15.57
CA GLY A 238 13.90 -12.60 14.24
C GLY A 238 14.58 -11.37 13.62
N PRO A 239 14.27 -11.07 12.35
CA PRO A 239 14.88 -9.96 11.61
C PRO A 239 14.74 -8.61 12.29
N TRP A 240 13.69 -8.42 13.07
CA TRP A 240 13.40 -7.18 13.81
C TRP A 240 13.79 -7.25 15.29
N GLY A 241 14.55 -8.26 15.70
CA GLY A 241 14.96 -8.48 17.09
C GLY A 241 13.87 -9.08 17.98
N GLN A 242 12.76 -9.53 17.40
CA GLN A 242 11.65 -10.17 18.09
C GLN A 242 11.93 -11.67 18.33
N ARG A 243 11.17 -12.24 19.26
CA ARG A 243 11.15 -13.70 19.44
C ARG A 243 10.46 -14.36 18.26
N VAL A 244 11.00 -15.49 17.79
CA VAL A 244 10.44 -16.27 16.66
C VAL A 244 10.21 -17.74 16.99
N TRP A 245 10.63 -18.22 18.17
CA TRP A 245 10.39 -19.56 18.65
C TRP A 245 9.44 -19.56 19.83
N TYR A 246 8.33 -20.26 19.72
CA TYR A 246 7.27 -20.29 20.72
C TYR A 246 6.98 -21.71 21.16
N GLN A 247 6.68 -21.93 22.44
CA GLN A 247 6.45 -23.25 23.00
C GLN A 247 5.06 -23.76 22.60
N GLY A 248 5.06 -24.88 21.85
CA GLY A 248 3.87 -25.66 21.58
C GLY A 248 3.66 -26.79 22.59
N GLN A 249 2.72 -27.68 22.28
CA GLN A 249 2.44 -28.87 23.12
C GLN A 249 3.56 -29.91 22.99
N ASP A 250 4.16 -30.05 21.81
CA ASP A 250 5.23 -30.98 21.50
C ASP A 250 6.38 -30.27 20.79
N GLY A 251 7.26 -29.60 21.55
CA GLY A 251 8.38 -28.81 21.06
C GLY A 251 8.04 -27.34 20.80
N ALA A 252 9.00 -26.57 20.32
CA ALA A 252 8.83 -25.19 19.93
C ALA A 252 8.58 -25.06 18.42
N TYR A 253 7.61 -24.24 18.04
CA TYR A 253 7.35 -23.90 16.66
C TYR A 253 7.94 -22.54 16.30
N TYR A 254 8.27 -22.38 15.03
CA TYR A 254 8.74 -21.13 14.46
C TYR A 254 7.55 -20.27 14.01
N ALA A 255 7.63 -18.97 14.25
CA ALA A 255 6.64 -17.98 13.80
C ALA A 255 7.36 -16.62 13.69
N VAL A 256 7.67 -16.22 12.45
CA VAL A 256 8.50 -15.03 12.22
C VAL A 256 7.81 -13.75 12.69
N PHE A 257 6.50 -13.61 12.52
CA PHE A 257 5.76 -12.40 12.88
C PHE A 257 5.38 -12.41 14.37
N TRP A 258 4.59 -13.37 14.81
CA TRP A 258 4.20 -13.50 16.22
C TRP A 258 3.61 -14.89 16.50
N SER A 259 3.44 -15.23 17.78
CA SER A 259 3.02 -16.56 18.21
C SER A 259 1.69 -17.08 17.64
N GLY A 260 0.83 -16.19 17.16
CA GLY A 260 -0.46 -16.56 16.55
C GLY A 260 -0.40 -16.93 15.07
N MET A 261 0.79 -16.76 14.45
CA MET A 261 1.02 -16.99 13.01
C MET A 261 2.19 -17.95 12.80
N PRO A 262 2.01 -19.27 13.07
CA PRO A 262 3.06 -20.28 12.86
C PRO A 262 3.41 -20.42 11.39
N ASP A 263 4.71 -20.40 11.06
CA ASP A 263 5.21 -20.49 9.70
C ASP A 263 5.04 -21.89 9.14
N LEU A 264 4.54 -21.97 7.90
CA LEU A 264 4.44 -23.21 7.12
C LEU A 264 5.83 -23.67 6.67
N ASN A 265 6.05 -24.96 6.68
CA ASN A 265 7.28 -25.58 6.16
C ASN A 265 7.17 -25.79 4.65
N LEU A 266 7.42 -24.75 3.85
CA LEU A 266 7.39 -24.84 2.38
C LEU A 266 8.49 -25.73 1.78
N SER A 267 9.47 -26.17 2.57
CA SER A 267 10.41 -27.25 2.18
C SER A 267 9.74 -28.62 2.17
N ASN A 268 8.56 -28.77 2.79
CA ASN A 268 7.79 -30.00 2.72
C ASN A 268 7.01 -30.06 1.40
N PRO A 269 7.19 -31.10 0.57
CA PRO A 269 6.51 -31.21 -0.71
C PRO A 269 4.98 -31.35 -0.59
N GLU A 270 4.46 -31.85 0.55
CA GLU A 270 3.02 -31.96 0.80
C GLU A 270 2.40 -30.57 1.03
N VAL A 271 3.08 -29.69 1.78
CA VAL A 271 2.67 -28.29 1.96
C VAL A 271 2.69 -27.55 0.62
N THR A 272 3.77 -27.71 -0.16
CA THR A 272 3.85 -27.12 -1.50
C THR A 272 2.72 -27.63 -2.43
N ALA A 273 2.37 -28.92 -2.34
CA ALA A 273 1.26 -29.48 -3.12
C ALA A 273 -0.08 -28.86 -2.72
N GLU A 274 -0.34 -28.67 -1.43
CA GLU A 274 -1.54 -28.02 -0.93
C GLU A 274 -1.63 -26.55 -1.39
N ILE A 275 -0.53 -25.79 -1.29
CA ILE A 275 -0.49 -24.41 -1.82
C ILE A 275 -0.77 -24.37 -3.33
N ASN A 276 -0.29 -25.36 -4.08
CA ASN A 276 -0.57 -25.48 -5.51
C ASN A 276 -2.06 -25.78 -5.79
N ASP A 277 -2.70 -26.56 -4.94
CA ASP A 277 -4.15 -26.86 -5.07
C ASP A 277 -5.00 -25.65 -4.67
N ILE A 278 -4.63 -24.92 -3.63
CA ILE A 278 -5.23 -23.61 -3.27
C ILE A 278 -5.11 -22.62 -4.44
N THR A 279 -3.92 -22.55 -5.05
CA THR A 279 -3.69 -21.67 -6.22
C THR A 279 -4.60 -22.02 -7.39
N ARG A 280 -4.74 -23.32 -7.73
CA ARG A 280 -5.68 -23.76 -8.78
C ARG A 280 -7.11 -23.41 -8.44
N TYR A 281 -7.54 -23.65 -7.21
CA TYR A 281 -8.88 -23.35 -6.77
C TYR A 281 -9.24 -21.87 -6.98
N TRP A 282 -8.37 -20.96 -6.55
CA TRP A 282 -8.64 -19.52 -6.72
C TRP A 282 -8.56 -19.06 -8.17
N LEU A 283 -7.66 -19.61 -8.98
CA LEU A 283 -7.53 -19.22 -10.40
C LEU A 283 -8.60 -19.89 -11.30
N GLU A 284 -8.89 -21.19 -11.10
CA GLU A 284 -9.76 -21.96 -12.00
C GLU A 284 -11.22 -21.98 -11.53
N ASP A 285 -11.48 -22.24 -10.23
CA ASP A 285 -12.83 -22.40 -9.71
C ASP A 285 -13.43 -21.05 -9.27
N MET A 286 -12.64 -20.20 -8.61
CA MET A 286 -13.08 -18.90 -8.14
C MET A 286 -12.91 -17.79 -9.18
N GLY A 287 -12.02 -17.96 -10.15
CA GLY A 287 -11.83 -17.05 -11.28
C GLY A 287 -11.02 -15.80 -10.98
N ALA A 288 -10.21 -15.79 -9.91
CA ALA A 288 -9.30 -14.68 -9.61
C ALA A 288 -8.28 -14.47 -10.74
N ASP A 289 -7.90 -13.21 -11.00
CA ASP A 289 -6.92 -12.87 -12.04
C ASP A 289 -5.46 -12.99 -11.56
N GLY A 290 -5.25 -13.32 -10.29
CA GLY A 290 -3.92 -13.49 -9.72
C GLY A 290 -3.86 -13.21 -8.22
N PHE A 291 -2.65 -12.93 -7.74
CA PHE A 291 -2.40 -12.80 -6.30
C PHE A 291 -1.47 -11.64 -5.94
N ARG A 292 -1.72 -11.02 -4.81
CA ARG A 292 -0.67 -10.37 -4.05
C ARG A 292 -0.08 -11.42 -3.09
N MET A 293 1.20 -11.64 -3.17
CA MET A 293 1.91 -12.64 -2.38
C MET A 293 2.46 -11.99 -1.11
N ASP A 294 1.92 -12.39 0.03
CA ASP A 294 2.32 -11.89 1.35
C ASP A 294 3.72 -12.39 1.74
N ALA A 295 4.51 -11.53 2.37
CA ALA A 295 5.77 -11.86 3.06
C ALA A 295 6.76 -12.73 2.26
N VAL A 296 6.82 -12.58 0.94
CA VAL A 296 7.56 -13.50 0.03
C VAL A 296 9.03 -13.70 0.39
N ARG A 297 9.66 -12.75 1.06
CA ARG A 297 11.07 -12.86 1.44
C ARG A 297 11.34 -13.78 2.62
N HIS A 298 10.27 -14.22 3.33
CA HIS A 298 10.36 -15.02 4.56
C HIS A 298 9.93 -16.49 4.38
N LEU A 299 9.59 -16.93 3.17
CA LEU A 299 8.93 -18.21 2.90
C LEU A 299 9.72 -19.46 3.33
N ILE A 300 11.04 -19.42 3.26
CA ILE A 300 11.89 -20.54 3.70
C ILE A 300 13.12 -19.97 4.41
N GLU A 301 13.22 -20.22 5.71
CA GLU A 301 14.40 -19.87 6.49
C GLU A 301 15.48 -20.95 6.44
N ASN A 302 16.74 -20.56 6.63
CA ASN A 302 17.86 -21.48 6.81
C ASN A 302 18.58 -21.14 8.13
N GLY A 303 18.09 -21.70 9.21
CA GLY A 303 18.54 -21.38 10.57
C GLY A 303 18.32 -19.92 10.90
N ALA A 304 19.38 -19.18 11.21
CA ALA A 304 19.29 -17.74 11.52
C ALA A 304 19.18 -16.83 10.29
N ALA A 305 19.31 -17.35 9.08
CA ALA A 305 18.96 -16.64 7.84
C ALA A 305 17.46 -16.80 7.60
N GLN A 306 16.70 -15.75 7.86
CA GLN A 306 15.23 -15.78 7.95
C GLN A 306 14.57 -14.99 6.82
N GLU A 307 15.34 -14.51 5.86
CA GLU A 307 14.83 -13.72 4.72
C GLU A 307 15.76 -13.83 3.51
N ASN A 308 15.22 -13.69 2.32
CA ASN A 308 15.94 -13.67 1.04
C ASN A 308 16.86 -14.90 0.88
N THR A 309 16.44 -16.08 1.34
CA THR A 309 17.26 -17.30 1.23
C THR A 309 17.24 -17.85 -0.19
N PRO A 310 18.30 -18.55 -0.64
CA PRO A 310 18.29 -19.22 -1.93
C PRO A 310 17.15 -20.22 -2.12
N ASP A 311 16.69 -20.85 -1.02
CA ASP A 311 15.58 -21.81 -1.04
C ASP A 311 14.24 -21.09 -1.25
N THR A 312 14.03 -19.89 -0.67
CA THR A 312 12.89 -19.03 -0.95
C THR A 312 12.83 -18.67 -2.44
N HIS A 313 13.94 -18.19 -3.02
CA HIS A 313 14.00 -17.85 -4.44
C HIS A 313 13.71 -19.06 -5.35
N ALA A 314 14.30 -20.23 -5.04
CA ALA A 314 14.07 -21.45 -5.80
C ALA A 314 12.61 -21.92 -5.72
N TRP A 315 11.99 -21.80 -4.55
CA TRP A 315 10.56 -22.12 -4.37
C TRP A 315 9.67 -21.20 -5.19
N LEU A 316 9.91 -19.91 -5.16
CA LEU A 316 9.14 -18.91 -5.91
C LEU A 316 9.26 -19.11 -7.43
N GLN A 317 10.43 -19.50 -7.96
CA GLN A 317 10.61 -19.82 -9.38
C GLN A 317 9.76 -21.04 -9.81
N ASN A 318 9.70 -22.06 -8.95
CA ASN A 318 8.84 -23.22 -9.19
C ASN A 318 7.35 -22.83 -9.12
N TYR A 319 6.99 -22.00 -8.15
CA TYR A 319 5.63 -21.50 -7.98
C TYR A 319 5.19 -20.62 -9.17
N HIS A 320 6.07 -19.73 -9.66
CA HIS A 320 5.83 -18.96 -10.88
C HIS A 320 5.53 -19.88 -12.08
N THR A 321 6.33 -20.90 -12.28
CA THR A 321 6.11 -21.90 -13.34
C THR A 321 4.75 -22.58 -13.16
N LEU A 322 4.35 -22.90 -11.93
CA LEU A 322 3.07 -23.54 -11.65
C LEU A 322 1.90 -22.63 -12.01
N TYR A 323 1.78 -21.44 -11.40
CA TYR A 323 0.57 -20.63 -11.61
C TYR A 323 0.44 -20.15 -13.06
N LYS A 324 1.56 -19.90 -13.76
CA LYS A 324 1.55 -19.64 -15.21
C LYS A 324 1.13 -20.86 -16.03
N SER A 325 1.34 -22.08 -15.56
CA SER A 325 0.84 -23.29 -16.21
C SER A 325 -0.67 -23.50 -16.01
N VAL A 326 -1.21 -22.99 -14.90
CA VAL A 326 -2.65 -23.01 -14.58
C VAL A 326 -3.37 -21.94 -15.41
N ASN A 327 -2.92 -20.71 -15.32
CA ASN A 327 -3.43 -19.59 -16.10
C ASN A 327 -2.26 -18.70 -16.55
N PRO A 328 -1.90 -18.68 -17.86
CA PRO A 328 -0.82 -17.85 -18.38
C PRO A 328 -1.02 -16.35 -18.14
N ASP A 329 -2.26 -15.90 -18.04
CA ASP A 329 -2.64 -14.50 -17.80
C ASP A 329 -2.70 -14.15 -16.32
N ALA A 330 -2.57 -15.12 -15.40
CA ALA A 330 -2.54 -14.85 -13.98
C ALA A 330 -1.35 -13.96 -13.62
N PHE A 331 -1.59 -13.02 -12.72
CA PHE A 331 -0.60 -12.02 -12.29
C PHE A 331 -0.23 -12.20 -10.82
N THR A 332 1.05 -11.97 -10.49
CA THR A 332 1.48 -11.91 -9.09
C THR A 332 2.30 -10.66 -8.81
N VAL A 333 2.00 -10.03 -7.67
CA VAL A 333 2.84 -8.99 -7.07
C VAL A 333 3.34 -9.45 -5.70
N GLY A 334 4.66 -9.44 -5.49
CA GLY A 334 5.28 -9.90 -4.24
C GLY A 334 5.54 -8.76 -3.26
N GLU A 335 5.22 -8.98 -1.97
CA GLU A 335 5.64 -8.05 -0.92
C GLU A 335 7.12 -8.24 -0.59
N THR A 336 7.92 -7.25 -1.00
CA THR A 336 9.39 -7.26 -0.89
C THR A 336 9.90 -6.05 -0.13
N TRP A 337 9.49 -5.87 1.11
CA TRP A 337 9.90 -4.73 1.93
C TRP A 337 11.39 -4.81 2.30
N THR A 338 12.23 -4.49 1.33
CA THR A 338 13.71 -4.52 1.44
C THR A 338 14.33 -3.44 0.54
N ASP A 339 15.66 -3.39 0.43
CA ASP A 339 16.31 -2.45 -0.49
C ASP A 339 16.11 -2.86 -1.96
N THR A 340 16.11 -1.88 -2.87
CA THR A 340 15.88 -2.06 -4.31
C THR A 340 16.67 -3.21 -4.94
N PRO A 341 18.00 -3.40 -4.72
CA PRO A 341 18.74 -4.52 -5.31
C PRO A 341 18.29 -5.90 -4.84
N ASN A 342 17.78 -6.02 -3.61
CA ASN A 342 17.20 -7.28 -3.11
C ASN A 342 15.77 -7.48 -3.64
N ALA A 343 14.94 -6.43 -3.63
CA ALA A 343 13.59 -6.49 -4.16
C ALA A 343 13.58 -6.88 -5.65
N ALA A 344 14.50 -6.34 -6.45
CA ALA A 344 14.62 -6.64 -7.88
C ALA A 344 14.92 -8.11 -8.20
N GLN A 345 15.44 -8.90 -7.23
CA GLN A 345 15.69 -10.33 -7.46
C GLN A 345 14.41 -11.15 -7.58
N TYR A 346 13.29 -10.63 -7.07
CA TYR A 346 11.99 -11.28 -7.07
C TYR A 346 11.19 -11.03 -8.37
N ALA A 347 11.71 -10.19 -9.29
CA ALA A 347 11.01 -9.81 -10.51
C ALA A 347 11.09 -10.89 -11.60
N ALA A 348 10.03 -11.01 -12.39
CA ALA A 348 9.91 -11.69 -13.67
C ALA A 348 9.85 -13.23 -13.64
N ASP A 349 10.66 -13.92 -12.86
CA ASP A 349 10.69 -15.39 -12.79
C ASP A 349 10.29 -15.96 -11.41
N GLU A 350 9.94 -15.09 -10.47
CA GLU A 350 9.49 -15.44 -9.12
C GLU A 350 8.10 -14.85 -8.82
N ASN A 351 7.95 -13.54 -8.96
CA ASN A 351 6.69 -12.84 -9.13
C ASN A 351 6.74 -12.12 -10.48
N ASP A 352 5.59 -11.80 -11.06
CA ASP A 352 5.58 -10.95 -12.25
C ASP A 352 6.24 -9.61 -11.92
N ILE A 353 5.84 -9.01 -10.80
CA ILE A 353 6.49 -7.82 -10.25
C ILE A 353 6.63 -7.90 -8.72
N PRO A 354 7.68 -7.33 -8.11
CA PRO A 354 7.73 -7.03 -6.67
C PRO A 354 7.29 -5.60 -6.38
N PHE A 355 6.85 -5.31 -5.16
CA PHE A 355 6.67 -3.95 -4.67
C PHE A 355 8.01 -3.24 -4.42
N GLU A 356 8.13 -1.98 -4.86
CA GLU A 356 9.31 -1.14 -4.68
C GLU A 356 9.08 -0.10 -3.56
N PHE A 357 9.46 -0.45 -2.35
CA PHE A 357 9.23 0.37 -1.15
C PHE A 357 10.13 1.61 -1.07
N ASN A 358 11.39 1.54 -1.53
CA ASN A 358 12.30 2.67 -1.38
C ASN A 358 11.88 3.85 -2.27
N LEU A 359 11.38 3.59 -3.49
CA LEU A 359 10.89 4.64 -4.36
C LEU A 359 9.56 5.22 -3.84
N ALA A 360 8.69 4.39 -3.25
CA ALA A 360 7.47 4.81 -2.59
C ALA A 360 7.76 5.81 -1.45
N GLU A 361 8.68 5.45 -0.55
CA GLU A 361 9.12 6.34 0.55
C GLU A 361 9.72 7.65 0.02
N GLU A 362 10.51 7.56 -1.06
CA GLU A 362 11.16 8.73 -1.65
C GLU A 362 10.16 9.67 -2.34
N TYR A 363 9.07 9.15 -2.93
CA TYR A 363 8.00 9.99 -3.48
C TYR A 363 7.28 10.79 -2.39
N LEU A 364 6.92 10.15 -1.28
CA LEU A 364 6.32 10.86 -0.14
C LEU A 364 7.29 11.91 0.44
N ARG A 365 8.56 11.55 0.58
CA ARG A 365 9.59 12.47 1.05
C ARG A 365 9.74 13.68 0.12
N ALA A 366 9.79 13.45 -1.20
CA ALA A 366 9.94 14.51 -2.19
C ALA A 366 8.71 15.42 -2.24
N ALA A 367 7.50 14.87 -2.24
CA ALA A 367 6.26 15.65 -2.17
C ALA A 367 6.16 16.48 -0.88
N GLY A 368 6.68 15.95 0.24
CA GLY A 368 6.76 16.64 1.53
C GLY A 368 7.83 17.72 1.63
N SER A 369 8.88 17.66 0.78
CA SER A 369 10.10 18.47 0.83
C SER A 369 10.06 19.62 -0.19
N PRO A 370 10.72 20.77 0.09
CA PRO A 370 10.85 21.84 -0.89
C PRO A 370 11.93 21.60 -1.97
N ILE A 371 12.58 20.43 -1.97
CA ILE A 371 13.68 20.07 -2.88
C ILE A 371 13.61 18.58 -3.27
N SER A 372 14.16 18.23 -4.43
CA SER A 372 14.16 16.86 -4.96
C SER A 372 14.97 15.87 -4.09
N GLY A 373 16.01 16.34 -3.39
CA GLY A 373 16.83 15.49 -2.52
C GLY A 373 17.49 14.32 -3.28
N ASN A 374 17.21 13.09 -2.84
CA ASN A 374 17.78 11.87 -3.44
C ASN A 374 16.89 11.25 -4.53
N LEU A 375 15.82 11.94 -4.96
CA LEU A 375 14.83 11.36 -5.86
C LEU A 375 15.42 10.86 -7.18
N TYR A 376 16.39 11.60 -7.76
CA TYR A 376 17.10 11.15 -8.95
C TYR A 376 17.93 9.88 -8.69
N ASP A 377 18.70 9.87 -7.61
CA ASP A 377 19.58 8.73 -7.28
C ASP A 377 18.77 7.45 -7.07
N VAL A 378 17.59 7.55 -6.42
CA VAL A 378 16.70 6.41 -6.19
C VAL A 378 16.00 6.00 -7.48
N ALA A 379 15.50 6.94 -8.29
CA ALA A 379 14.87 6.63 -9.57
C ALA A 379 15.85 5.97 -10.56
N GLU A 380 17.09 6.46 -10.65
CA GLU A 380 18.16 5.86 -11.46
C GLU A 380 18.52 4.45 -10.97
N LEU A 381 18.58 4.23 -9.65
CA LEU A 381 18.83 2.91 -9.08
C LEU A 381 17.71 1.92 -9.44
N VAL A 382 16.45 2.35 -9.35
CA VAL A 382 15.29 1.52 -9.72
C VAL A 382 15.30 1.20 -11.20
N ASP A 383 15.47 2.21 -12.07
CA ASP A 383 15.54 2.02 -13.52
C ASP A 383 16.67 1.05 -13.93
N ALA A 384 17.82 1.12 -13.23
CA ALA A 384 18.96 0.23 -13.47
C ALA A 384 18.83 -1.17 -12.83
N SER A 385 17.83 -1.43 -11.98
CA SER A 385 17.69 -2.67 -11.20
C SER A 385 16.61 -3.60 -11.72
N TYR A 386 15.54 -3.06 -12.30
CA TYR A 386 14.39 -3.83 -12.78
C TYR A 386 14.34 -3.94 -14.31
N PRO A 387 13.70 -4.98 -14.86
CA PRO A 387 13.22 -4.91 -16.22
C PRO A 387 12.28 -3.71 -16.39
N PRO A 388 12.21 -3.06 -17.55
CA PRO A 388 11.40 -1.86 -17.75
C PRO A 388 9.97 -2.02 -17.25
N ASN A 389 9.55 -1.15 -16.36
CA ASN A 389 8.22 -1.10 -15.75
C ASN A 389 7.79 -2.35 -14.91
N GLN A 390 8.68 -3.32 -14.63
CA GLN A 390 8.33 -4.54 -13.90
C GLN A 390 8.56 -4.41 -12.39
N PHE A 391 7.90 -3.44 -11.76
CA PHE A 391 7.80 -3.27 -10.31
C PHE A 391 6.49 -2.56 -9.94
N GLY A 392 5.95 -2.87 -8.77
CA GLY A 392 4.79 -2.20 -8.22
C GLY A 392 5.21 -0.93 -7.49
N ILE A 393 4.57 0.18 -7.78
CA ILE A 393 4.81 1.48 -7.13
C ILE A 393 3.54 1.96 -6.43
N PHE A 394 3.67 2.56 -5.28
CA PHE A 394 2.57 3.05 -4.45
C PHE A 394 3.04 4.24 -3.60
N LEU A 395 2.13 4.91 -2.90
CA LEU A 395 2.50 5.94 -1.92
C LEU A 395 2.44 5.40 -0.49
N THR A 396 1.35 4.75 -0.13
CA THR A 396 1.17 4.02 1.13
C THR A 396 0.28 2.80 0.88
N ASN A 397 0.22 1.90 1.86
CA ASN A 397 -0.63 0.73 1.86
C ASN A 397 -1.30 0.54 3.25
N HIS A 398 -1.95 -0.61 3.45
CA HIS A 398 -2.63 -0.98 4.69
C HIS A 398 -1.72 -1.11 5.93
N ASP A 399 -0.39 -1.08 5.76
CA ASP A 399 0.62 -1.18 6.82
C ASP A 399 1.32 0.14 7.14
N GLN A 400 0.98 1.21 6.44
CA GLN A 400 1.62 2.51 6.58
C GLN A 400 0.63 3.61 6.94
N ASN A 401 1.12 4.69 7.57
CA ASN A 401 0.30 5.88 7.79
C ASN A 401 -0.18 6.44 6.46
N ARG A 402 -1.46 6.79 6.35
CA ARG A 402 -2.05 7.30 5.11
C ARG A 402 -1.35 8.56 4.60
N VAL A 403 -1.28 8.70 3.28
CA VAL A 403 -0.62 9.81 2.56
C VAL A 403 -0.95 11.17 3.17
N MET A 404 -2.23 11.43 3.41
CA MET A 404 -2.67 12.74 3.91
C MET A 404 -2.27 12.98 5.37
N SER A 405 -2.13 11.92 6.17
CA SER A 405 -1.58 12.01 7.54
C SER A 405 -0.08 12.33 7.55
N VAL A 406 0.65 11.88 6.52
CA VAL A 406 2.08 12.16 6.36
C VAL A 406 2.29 13.58 5.82
N LEU A 407 1.65 13.93 4.72
CA LEU A 407 1.89 15.19 3.99
C LEU A 407 1.15 16.39 4.59
N ARG A 408 -0.04 16.18 5.13
CA ARG A 408 -0.89 17.20 5.80
C ARG A 408 -1.20 18.43 4.96
N ASP A 409 -1.16 18.28 3.64
CA ASP A 409 -1.34 19.36 2.68
C ASP A 409 -1.89 18.80 1.36
N PRO A 410 -3.10 19.19 0.92
CA PRO A 410 -3.69 18.72 -0.33
C PRO A 410 -2.83 19.00 -1.57
N ALA A 411 -2.11 20.13 -1.61
CA ALA A 411 -1.23 20.44 -2.74
C ALA A 411 -0.06 19.45 -2.84
N LYS A 412 0.49 19.03 -1.70
CA LYS A 412 1.53 18.00 -1.63
C LYS A 412 0.98 16.61 -1.98
N ALA A 413 -0.26 16.31 -1.57
CA ALA A 413 -0.93 15.06 -1.97
C ALA A 413 -1.11 14.98 -3.49
N LYS A 414 -1.48 16.09 -4.14
CA LYS A 414 -1.54 16.18 -5.62
C LYS A 414 -0.18 15.99 -6.29
N LEU A 415 0.90 16.52 -5.69
CA LEU A 415 2.26 16.25 -6.19
C LEU A 415 2.63 14.77 -6.05
N ALA A 416 2.31 14.14 -4.92
CA ALA A 416 2.56 12.72 -4.69
C ALA A 416 1.78 11.85 -5.69
N ALA A 417 0.48 12.15 -5.92
CA ALA A 417 -0.34 11.49 -6.93
C ALA A 417 0.27 11.61 -8.35
N ALA A 418 0.77 12.80 -8.69
CA ALA A 418 1.41 13.02 -9.98
C ALA A 418 2.74 12.25 -10.10
N LEU A 419 3.57 12.19 -9.03
CA LEU A 419 4.77 11.35 -9.01
C LEU A 419 4.41 9.88 -9.24
N LEU A 420 3.42 9.34 -8.52
CA LEU A 420 2.96 7.96 -8.66
C LEU A 420 2.50 7.65 -10.09
N LEU A 421 1.61 8.49 -10.65
CA LEU A 421 0.89 8.17 -11.89
C LEU A 421 1.63 8.56 -13.18
N THR A 422 2.72 9.32 -13.10
CA THR A 422 3.56 9.67 -14.27
C THR A 422 4.88 8.91 -14.33
N SER A 423 5.28 8.27 -13.24
CA SER A 423 6.53 7.52 -13.17
C SER A 423 6.42 6.11 -13.77
N PRO A 424 7.57 5.43 -14.05
CA PRO A 424 7.57 4.03 -14.46
C PRO A 424 7.07 3.10 -13.33
N GLY A 425 6.76 1.86 -13.69
CA GLY A 425 6.19 0.86 -12.79
C GLY A 425 4.66 0.82 -12.84
N VAL A 426 4.08 -0.18 -12.18
CA VAL A 426 2.64 -0.42 -12.09
C VAL A 426 2.11 0.26 -10.83
N PRO A 427 1.22 1.26 -10.93
CA PRO A 427 0.75 2.00 -9.76
C PRO A 427 -0.33 1.25 -8.98
N PHE A 428 -0.21 1.30 -7.66
CA PHE A 428 -1.18 0.80 -6.68
C PHE A 428 -1.63 1.95 -5.79
N LEU A 429 -2.94 2.14 -5.67
CA LEU A 429 -3.58 3.15 -4.83
C LEU A 429 -4.24 2.46 -3.63
N TYR A 430 -4.02 2.95 -2.43
CA TYR A 430 -4.72 2.47 -1.25
C TYR A 430 -6.09 3.15 -1.12
N TYR A 431 -7.17 2.40 -0.86
CA TYR A 431 -8.54 2.94 -0.84
C TYR A 431 -8.65 4.20 0.03
N GLY A 432 -9.34 5.21 -0.49
CA GLY A 432 -9.50 6.51 0.17
C GLY A 432 -8.28 7.44 0.07
N GLU A 433 -7.18 7.01 -0.56
CA GLU A 433 -6.04 7.87 -0.86
C GLU A 433 -6.45 9.00 -1.81
N GLU A 434 -7.27 8.68 -2.79
CA GLU A 434 -7.77 9.60 -3.82
C GLU A 434 -8.65 10.73 -3.28
N ILE A 435 -9.23 10.55 -2.10
CA ILE A 435 -9.98 11.62 -1.41
C ILE A 435 -9.20 12.24 -0.24
N GLY A 436 -8.00 11.73 0.05
CA GLY A 436 -7.15 12.23 1.12
C GLY A 436 -7.61 11.81 2.52
N MET A 437 -8.18 10.62 2.68
CA MET A 437 -8.49 10.07 4.01
C MET A 437 -7.27 10.09 4.90
N THR A 438 -7.46 10.45 6.18
CA THR A 438 -6.41 10.42 7.19
C THR A 438 -6.45 9.14 8.01
N GLY A 439 -5.31 8.75 8.55
CA GLY A 439 -5.14 7.61 9.44
C GLY A 439 -3.68 7.45 9.82
N THR A 440 -3.42 7.14 11.09
CA THR A 440 -2.08 6.84 11.62
C THR A 440 -2.15 5.58 12.45
N LYS A 441 -1.07 4.77 12.46
CA LYS A 441 -0.99 3.58 13.31
C LYS A 441 -1.58 3.82 14.71
N PRO A 442 -2.26 2.84 15.32
CA PRO A 442 -2.27 1.41 14.99
C PRO A 442 -3.04 1.07 13.71
N ASP A 443 -2.94 -0.17 13.25
CA ASP A 443 -3.43 -0.62 11.94
C ASP A 443 -4.92 -0.36 11.74
N GLU A 444 -5.73 -0.57 12.76
CA GLU A 444 -7.16 -0.30 12.70
C GLU A 444 -7.47 1.17 12.36
N ASP A 445 -6.61 2.12 12.75
CA ASP A 445 -6.80 3.56 12.51
C ASP A 445 -6.29 4.02 11.14
N ILE A 446 -5.56 3.17 10.41
CA ILE A 446 -5.23 3.41 9.00
C ILE A 446 -6.16 2.65 8.04
N ARG A 447 -7.04 1.77 8.57
CA ARG A 447 -7.99 0.91 7.82
C ARG A 447 -9.45 1.29 8.09
N LEU A 448 -9.72 2.59 8.33
CA LEU A 448 -11.04 3.13 8.68
C LEU A 448 -12.04 3.02 7.52
N PRO A 449 -13.37 3.03 7.83
CA PRO A 449 -14.42 3.02 6.82
C PRO A 449 -14.27 4.10 5.76
N MET A 450 -14.51 3.73 4.49
CA MET A 450 -14.48 4.64 3.35
C MET A 450 -15.52 5.76 3.50
N GLN A 451 -15.12 6.99 3.21
CA GLN A 451 -15.93 8.19 3.39
C GLN A 451 -16.67 8.55 2.10
N TRP A 452 -17.82 7.90 1.86
CA TRP A 452 -18.65 8.16 0.67
C TRP A 452 -19.39 9.48 0.75
N THR A 453 -19.95 9.81 1.92
CA THR A 453 -20.69 11.06 2.17
C THR A 453 -20.21 11.73 3.44
N SER A 454 -20.58 13.00 3.60
CA SER A 454 -20.31 13.78 4.82
C SER A 454 -21.55 14.03 5.67
N ASP A 455 -22.70 13.42 5.34
CA ASP A 455 -24.00 13.76 5.91
C ASP A 455 -24.19 13.26 7.34
N ASP A 456 -23.58 12.15 7.70
CA ASP A 456 -23.67 11.53 9.02
C ASP A 456 -22.40 10.77 9.42
N SER A 457 -22.36 10.25 10.65
CA SER A 457 -21.22 9.50 11.18
C SER A 457 -21.04 8.10 10.58
N ASN A 458 -21.97 7.64 9.74
CA ASN A 458 -21.87 6.37 9.00
C ASN A 458 -21.20 6.58 7.65
N VAL A 459 -20.97 7.82 7.28
CA VAL A 459 -20.23 8.28 6.07
C VAL A 459 -20.70 7.63 4.76
N GLY A 460 -21.95 7.13 4.72
CA GLY A 460 -22.49 6.36 3.60
C GLY A 460 -21.88 4.95 3.44
N PHE A 461 -21.03 4.53 4.39
CA PHE A 461 -20.42 3.22 4.42
C PHE A 461 -21.42 2.11 4.82
N THR A 462 -22.28 2.38 5.81
CA THR A 462 -23.23 1.42 6.37
C THR A 462 -24.56 2.09 6.71
N THR A 463 -25.65 1.32 6.79
CA THR A 463 -26.90 1.73 7.40
C THR A 463 -26.97 1.40 8.90
N GLY A 464 -26.01 0.62 9.40
CA GLY A 464 -25.86 0.22 10.80
C GLY A 464 -24.85 1.06 11.58
N VAL A 465 -24.11 0.43 12.48
CA VAL A 465 -23.01 1.04 13.23
C VAL A 465 -21.71 0.51 12.67
N PRO A 466 -20.83 1.36 12.11
CA PRO A 466 -19.58 0.89 11.55
C PRO A 466 -18.72 0.12 12.57
N TRP A 467 -18.02 -0.94 12.14
CA TRP A 467 -17.11 -1.74 12.97
C TRP A 467 -16.05 -0.88 13.65
N ARG A 468 -15.68 0.25 13.02
CA ARG A 468 -14.84 1.30 13.58
C ARG A 468 -15.36 2.67 13.17
N ALA A 469 -15.23 3.65 14.04
CA ALA A 469 -15.65 5.02 13.72
C ALA A 469 -14.82 5.56 12.54
N PRO A 470 -15.42 6.28 11.58
CA PRO A 470 -14.68 6.91 10.47
C PRO A 470 -13.69 7.95 11.01
N ALA A 471 -12.73 8.37 10.18
CA ALA A 471 -11.81 9.43 10.54
C ALA A 471 -12.56 10.73 10.89
N ALA A 472 -12.01 11.50 11.82
CA ALA A 472 -12.71 12.69 12.35
C ALA A 472 -12.89 13.82 11.32
N ASP A 473 -12.19 13.77 10.20
CA ASP A 473 -12.25 14.72 9.10
C ASP A 473 -13.35 14.45 8.07
N TYR A 474 -14.15 13.39 8.25
CA TYR A 474 -15.24 13.03 7.32
C TYR A 474 -16.20 14.16 6.97
N PRO A 475 -16.46 15.17 7.80
CA PRO A 475 -17.35 16.28 7.40
C PRO A 475 -16.76 17.16 6.30
N GLU A 476 -15.43 17.12 6.10
CA GLU A 476 -14.69 17.92 5.12
C GLU A 476 -14.10 17.05 4.00
N VAL A 477 -14.02 15.73 4.21
CA VAL A 477 -13.37 14.75 3.31
C VAL A 477 -14.35 13.64 2.99
N SER A 478 -14.89 13.63 1.77
CA SER A 478 -15.73 12.53 1.27
C SER A 478 -15.76 12.51 -0.25
N VAL A 479 -16.11 11.36 -0.82
CA VAL A 479 -16.31 11.22 -2.28
C VAL A 479 -17.32 12.25 -2.78
N ALA A 480 -18.49 12.35 -2.15
CA ALA A 480 -19.57 13.23 -2.60
C ALA A 480 -19.18 14.70 -2.61
N LEU A 481 -18.37 15.17 -1.66
CA LEU A 481 -17.87 16.55 -1.63
C LEU A 481 -16.88 16.82 -2.75
N GLN A 482 -15.97 15.87 -2.98
CA GLN A 482 -14.88 16.06 -3.94
C GLN A 482 -15.31 15.81 -5.38
N ASP A 483 -16.30 14.97 -5.61
CA ASP A 483 -16.86 14.73 -6.94
C ASP A 483 -17.39 16.03 -7.58
N ALA A 484 -18.01 16.89 -6.80
CA ALA A 484 -18.56 18.17 -7.25
C ALA A 484 -17.51 19.27 -7.46
N ASP A 485 -16.28 19.13 -6.93
CA ASP A 485 -15.21 20.12 -7.04
C ASP A 485 -14.18 19.69 -8.11
N PRO A 486 -14.12 20.39 -9.27
CA PRO A 486 -13.18 20.03 -10.34
C PRO A 486 -11.70 20.15 -9.93
N ASP A 487 -11.40 20.94 -8.89
CA ASP A 487 -10.04 21.13 -8.37
C ASP A 487 -9.74 20.22 -7.17
N SER A 488 -10.60 19.25 -6.84
CA SER A 488 -10.41 18.32 -5.75
C SER A 488 -9.22 17.36 -5.97
N LEU A 489 -8.81 16.67 -4.91
CA LEU A 489 -7.82 15.60 -5.01
C LEU A 489 -8.37 14.42 -5.83
N LEU A 490 -9.63 14.03 -5.62
CA LEU A 490 -10.32 12.98 -6.38
C LEU A 490 -10.28 13.24 -7.90
N ASN A 491 -10.66 14.46 -8.32
CA ASN A 491 -10.64 14.80 -9.74
C ASN A 491 -9.23 14.98 -10.30
N THR A 492 -8.25 15.26 -9.45
CA THR A 492 -6.82 15.18 -9.80
C THR A 492 -6.38 13.74 -10.10
N TYR A 493 -6.74 12.78 -9.23
CA TYR A 493 -6.49 11.35 -9.47
C TYR A 493 -7.15 10.86 -10.75
N ARG A 494 -8.45 11.11 -10.94
CA ARG A 494 -9.18 10.75 -12.17
C ARG A 494 -8.50 11.29 -13.43
N THR A 495 -8.04 12.53 -13.39
CA THR A 495 -7.37 13.16 -14.54
C THR A 495 -6.01 12.50 -14.81
N LEU A 496 -5.21 12.24 -13.79
CA LEU A 496 -3.89 11.63 -13.95
C LEU A 496 -3.99 10.15 -14.38
N ILE A 497 -4.95 9.39 -13.84
CA ILE A 497 -5.20 8.00 -14.25
C ILE A 497 -5.62 7.96 -15.72
N ARG A 498 -6.54 8.84 -16.14
CA ARG A 498 -6.95 8.95 -17.54
C ARG A 498 -5.77 9.32 -18.44
N LEU A 499 -4.95 10.31 -18.06
CA LEU A 499 -3.76 10.67 -18.83
C LEU A 499 -2.82 9.47 -18.98
N ARG A 500 -2.59 8.72 -17.90
CA ARG A 500 -1.78 7.50 -17.98
C ARG A 500 -2.39 6.48 -18.94
N SER A 501 -3.70 6.27 -18.91
CA SER A 501 -4.38 5.32 -19.81
C SER A 501 -4.36 5.78 -21.30
N GLU A 502 -4.43 7.08 -21.55
CA GLU A 502 -4.43 7.64 -22.90
C GLU A 502 -3.03 7.72 -23.55
N HIS A 503 -1.95 7.71 -22.75
CA HIS A 503 -0.58 7.94 -23.20
C HIS A 503 0.32 6.71 -22.98
N GLU A 504 0.73 6.05 -24.06
CA GLU A 504 1.63 4.89 -24.04
C GLU A 504 2.94 5.18 -23.31
N ALA A 505 3.51 6.37 -23.52
CA ALA A 505 4.74 6.77 -22.85
C ALA A 505 4.62 6.78 -21.32
N LEU A 506 3.46 7.11 -20.75
CA LEU A 506 3.26 7.09 -19.30
C LEU A 506 3.08 5.67 -18.75
N ARG A 507 2.53 4.74 -19.54
CA ARG A 507 2.36 3.32 -19.14
C ARG A 507 3.64 2.54 -19.27
N GLU A 508 4.20 2.49 -20.49
CA GLU A 508 5.25 1.56 -20.88
C GLU A 508 6.58 2.24 -21.27
N GLY A 509 6.57 3.57 -21.43
CA GLY A 509 7.74 4.30 -21.92
C GLY A 509 8.96 4.20 -20.99
N ASP A 510 10.13 4.30 -21.59
CA ASP A 510 11.39 4.44 -20.86
C ASP A 510 11.42 5.74 -20.04
N TRP A 511 12.18 5.71 -18.96
CA TRP A 511 12.43 6.89 -18.13
C TRP A 511 13.81 7.49 -18.46
N THR A 512 13.87 8.80 -18.57
CA THR A 512 15.14 9.52 -18.77
C THR A 512 15.17 10.78 -17.91
N ALA A 513 16.18 10.89 -17.05
CA ALA A 513 16.37 12.06 -16.21
C ALA A 513 16.59 13.34 -17.05
N VAL A 514 15.86 14.40 -16.70
CA VAL A 514 16.12 15.76 -17.19
C VAL A 514 16.67 16.57 -16.05
N THR A 515 17.84 17.17 -16.20
CA THR A 515 18.54 17.85 -15.10
C THR A 515 18.17 19.33 -15.05
N PRO A 516 17.42 19.79 -14.00
CA PRO A 516 17.25 21.21 -13.76
C PRO A 516 18.50 21.78 -13.07
N ASN A 517 18.84 23.05 -13.35
CA ASN A 517 19.89 23.76 -12.61
C ASN A 517 19.45 24.21 -11.19
N SER A 518 18.23 23.84 -10.78
CA SER A 518 17.64 24.16 -9.48
C SER A 518 17.12 22.89 -8.80
N ASN A 519 17.57 22.60 -7.59
CA ASN A 519 17.08 21.47 -6.79
C ASN A 519 15.64 21.61 -6.27
N ARG A 520 14.97 22.73 -6.55
CA ARG A 520 13.54 22.92 -6.28
C ARG A 520 12.67 22.18 -7.28
N LEU A 521 13.25 21.87 -8.45
CA LEU A 521 12.59 21.22 -9.56
C LEU A 521 13.01 19.75 -9.63
N TYR A 522 12.11 18.93 -10.13
CA TYR A 522 12.35 17.56 -10.55
C TYR A 522 11.74 17.38 -11.94
N ALA A 523 12.49 16.79 -12.88
CA ALA A 523 12.01 16.61 -14.25
C ALA A 523 12.55 15.33 -14.87
N PHE A 524 11.74 14.71 -15.72
CA PHE A 524 12.12 13.53 -16.50
C PHE A 524 11.31 13.43 -17.78
N LEU A 525 11.81 12.66 -18.73
CA LEU A 525 11.05 12.21 -19.88
C LEU A 525 10.49 10.81 -19.63
N ARG A 526 9.28 10.57 -20.10
CA ARG A 526 8.73 9.25 -20.42
C ARG A 526 8.63 9.18 -21.93
N HIS A 527 9.16 8.13 -22.54
CA HIS A 527 9.18 8.06 -24.00
C HIS A 527 9.08 6.64 -24.53
N THR A 528 8.40 6.50 -25.67
CA THR A 528 8.41 5.34 -26.56
C THR A 528 8.98 5.77 -27.92
N GLU A 529 8.98 4.87 -28.91
CA GLU A 529 9.31 5.24 -30.30
C GLU A 529 8.33 6.29 -30.88
N ASN A 530 7.10 6.34 -30.37
CA ASN A 530 6.00 7.13 -30.94
C ASN A 530 5.65 8.38 -30.13
N GLU A 531 6.01 8.42 -28.86
CA GLU A 531 5.55 9.45 -27.94
C GLU A 531 6.64 9.88 -26.97
N ILE A 532 6.73 11.19 -26.70
CA ILE A 532 7.67 11.77 -25.72
C ILE A 532 6.90 12.74 -24.82
N ILE A 533 6.94 12.50 -23.52
CA ILE A 533 6.30 13.32 -22.49
C ILE A 533 7.35 13.81 -21.51
N LEU A 534 7.42 15.13 -21.33
CA LEU A 534 8.19 15.78 -20.27
C LEU A 534 7.27 15.98 -19.06
N VAL A 535 7.69 15.50 -17.91
CA VAL A 535 7.05 15.78 -16.61
C VAL A 535 7.97 16.69 -15.82
N LEU A 536 7.42 17.81 -15.32
CA LEU A 536 8.17 18.84 -14.60
C LEU A 536 7.45 19.22 -13.31
N PHE A 537 8.11 19.01 -12.18
CA PHE A 537 7.61 19.36 -10.84
C PHE A 537 8.33 20.58 -10.29
N ASN A 538 7.58 21.49 -9.66
CA ASN A 538 8.09 22.40 -8.66
C ASN A 538 7.69 21.92 -7.27
N LEU A 539 8.64 21.33 -6.55
CA LEU A 539 8.45 20.80 -5.20
C LEU A 539 8.43 21.89 -4.13
N ASN A 540 8.93 23.08 -4.47
CA ASN A 540 9.03 24.21 -3.55
C ASN A 540 7.67 24.93 -3.42
N PRO A 541 7.29 25.44 -2.23
CA PRO A 541 6.05 26.21 -2.08
C PRO A 541 6.08 27.59 -2.80
N ASN A 542 7.26 28.07 -3.20
CA ASN A 542 7.37 29.34 -3.93
C ASN A 542 7.50 29.09 -5.44
N PRO A 543 7.01 30.00 -6.27
CA PRO A 543 7.18 29.92 -7.72
C PRO A 543 8.67 30.00 -8.12
N VAL A 544 8.98 29.43 -9.29
CA VAL A 544 10.29 29.50 -9.92
C VAL A 544 10.14 30.22 -11.27
N LEU A 545 10.89 31.32 -11.45
CA LEU A 545 10.84 32.13 -12.66
C LEU A 545 11.81 31.61 -13.72
N ALA A 546 11.53 31.84 -15.02
CA ALA A 546 12.39 31.45 -16.14
C ALA A 546 13.84 31.94 -16.01
N ALA A 547 14.08 33.06 -15.33
CA ALA A 547 15.43 33.57 -15.06
C ALA A 547 16.23 32.74 -14.03
N ASP A 548 15.53 31.90 -13.24
CA ASP A 548 16.07 31.19 -12.10
C ASP A 548 16.18 29.67 -12.33
N TYR A 549 15.78 29.18 -13.51
CA TYR A 549 15.91 27.77 -13.85
C TYR A 549 16.23 27.54 -15.34
N SER A 550 16.81 26.40 -15.64
CA SER A 550 16.89 25.82 -16.98
C SER A 550 16.90 24.31 -16.85
N LEU A 551 16.42 23.64 -17.88
CA LEU A 551 16.44 22.18 -18.02
C LEU A 551 17.50 21.79 -19.02
N GLU A 552 18.24 20.72 -18.70
CA GLU A 552 19.34 20.19 -19.52
C GLU A 552 19.11 18.70 -19.77
N LEU A 553 19.31 18.30 -21.03
CA LEU A 553 19.35 16.91 -21.47
C LEU A 553 20.46 16.80 -22.53
N ALA A 554 21.58 16.16 -22.20
CA ALA A 554 22.72 16.11 -23.07
C ALA A 554 22.45 15.32 -24.37
N GLU A 555 21.83 14.14 -24.20
CA GLU A 555 21.38 13.25 -25.28
C GLU A 555 20.01 12.68 -24.92
N GLY A 556 19.19 12.35 -25.91
CA GLY A 556 17.83 11.89 -25.65
C GLY A 556 17.08 11.45 -26.90
N PRO A 557 15.77 11.18 -26.76
CA PRO A 557 14.95 10.59 -27.84
C PRO A 557 14.46 11.61 -28.88
N LEU A 558 14.70 12.92 -28.68
CA LEU A 558 14.14 13.94 -29.54
C LEU A 558 14.86 14.02 -30.91
N SER A 559 14.15 14.38 -31.96
CA SER A 559 14.73 14.58 -33.28
C SER A 559 14.05 15.73 -34.01
N GLY A 560 14.86 16.54 -34.72
CA GLY A 560 14.35 17.64 -35.54
C GLY A 560 13.71 18.76 -34.71
N ALA A 561 12.78 19.51 -35.31
CA ALA A 561 11.99 20.50 -34.62
C ALA A 561 10.84 19.81 -33.89
N VAL A 562 10.54 20.26 -32.67
CA VAL A 562 9.42 19.75 -31.87
C VAL A 562 8.45 20.87 -31.53
N THR A 563 7.20 20.52 -31.26
CA THR A 563 6.19 21.39 -30.65
C THR A 563 5.84 20.88 -29.27
N ALA A 564 5.49 21.77 -28.34
CA ALA A 564 5.06 21.42 -27.00
C ALA A 564 3.54 21.55 -26.87
N VAL A 565 2.90 20.53 -26.32
CA VAL A 565 1.47 20.50 -26.03
C VAL A 565 1.30 20.26 -24.54
N SER A 566 0.67 21.20 -23.84
CA SER A 566 0.35 21.06 -22.42
C SER A 566 -0.76 20.00 -22.27
N LEU A 567 -0.51 18.95 -21.47
CA LEU A 567 -1.50 17.91 -21.16
C LEU A 567 -2.14 18.11 -19.80
N PHE A 568 -1.37 18.63 -18.82
CA PHE A 568 -1.84 18.84 -17.46
C PHE A 568 -1.06 19.95 -16.75
N GLY A 569 -1.73 20.67 -15.86
CA GLY A 569 -1.18 21.63 -14.91
C GLY A 569 -0.99 23.01 -15.49
N LEU A 570 0.00 23.23 -16.33
CA LEU A 570 0.33 24.57 -16.88
C LEU A 570 0.12 24.64 -18.38
N GLU A 571 -0.47 25.72 -18.84
CA GLU A 571 -0.74 25.99 -20.25
C GLU A 571 0.39 26.82 -20.91
N GLY A 572 0.53 26.69 -22.23
CA GLY A 572 1.40 27.55 -23.02
C GLY A 572 2.88 27.18 -22.94
N ALA A 573 3.19 25.90 -22.77
CA ALA A 573 4.57 25.41 -22.84
C ALA A 573 5.25 25.79 -24.16
N THR A 574 6.49 26.30 -24.09
CA THR A 574 7.35 26.48 -25.25
C THR A 574 8.09 25.19 -25.57
N ALA A 575 8.51 24.99 -26.83
CA ALA A 575 9.27 23.82 -27.24
C ALA A 575 10.79 24.04 -27.02
N PRO A 576 11.58 22.98 -26.77
CA PRO A 576 13.03 23.06 -26.69
C PRO A 576 13.68 23.20 -28.08
N GLU A 577 14.89 23.78 -28.13
CA GLU A 577 15.78 23.63 -29.27
C GLU A 577 16.53 22.30 -29.15
N VAL A 578 16.24 21.35 -30.06
CA VAL A 578 16.79 20.00 -30.01
C VAL A 578 18.22 20.03 -30.57
N ASN A 579 19.17 19.50 -29.81
CA ASN A 579 20.56 19.35 -30.22
C ASN A 579 20.78 18.12 -31.15
N ALA A 580 21.99 17.98 -31.71
CA ALA A 580 22.31 16.87 -32.63
C ALA A 580 22.26 15.46 -31.96
N ALA A 581 22.32 15.39 -30.64
CA ALA A 581 22.26 14.14 -29.87
C ALA A 581 20.85 13.83 -29.35
N GLY A 582 19.83 14.58 -29.80
CA GLY A 582 18.43 14.37 -29.38
C GLY A 582 18.05 14.92 -28.01
N GLY A 583 18.91 15.72 -27.41
CA GLY A 583 18.66 16.41 -26.15
C GLY A 583 18.42 17.92 -26.35
N PHE A 584 18.56 18.70 -25.29
CA PHE A 584 18.41 20.16 -25.27
C PHE A 584 19.24 20.81 -24.17
N ALA A 585 19.49 22.12 -24.30
CA ALA A 585 20.19 22.90 -23.30
C ALA A 585 19.50 24.26 -23.06
N GLY A 586 19.51 24.73 -21.82
CA GLY A 586 18.93 26.01 -21.45
C GLY A 586 17.41 26.09 -21.65
N TYR A 587 16.70 24.97 -21.62
CA TYR A 587 15.26 24.93 -21.89
C TYR A 587 14.45 25.44 -20.70
N THR A 588 13.54 26.38 -20.99
CA THR A 588 12.62 26.97 -20.02
C THR A 588 11.20 26.93 -20.61
N PRO A 589 10.44 25.84 -20.39
CA PRO A 589 9.10 25.70 -20.97
C PRO A 589 8.11 26.79 -20.59
N PHE A 590 8.27 27.39 -19.38
CA PHE A 590 7.34 28.39 -18.85
C PHE A 590 8.07 29.61 -18.31
N ALA A 591 7.42 30.78 -18.40
CA ALA A 591 7.93 32.02 -17.79
C ALA A 591 7.95 31.95 -16.25
N GLU A 592 7.03 31.19 -15.67
CA GLU A 592 6.89 30.94 -14.24
C GLU A 592 6.32 29.55 -14.02
N ILE A 593 6.85 28.79 -13.05
CA ILE A 593 6.31 27.53 -12.55
C ILE A 593 5.78 27.80 -11.13
N PRO A 594 4.47 27.77 -10.88
CA PRO A 594 3.89 27.97 -9.55
C PRO A 594 4.48 27.03 -8.50
N GLY A 595 4.42 27.41 -7.24
CA GLY A 595 4.87 26.55 -6.14
C GLY A 595 3.98 25.32 -5.99
N GLN A 596 4.58 24.20 -5.62
CA GLN A 596 3.89 22.90 -5.42
C GLN A 596 2.98 22.54 -6.61
N SER A 597 3.58 22.53 -7.80
CA SER A 597 2.86 22.27 -9.05
C SER A 597 3.59 21.26 -9.93
N VAL A 598 2.85 20.66 -10.84
CA VAL A 598 3.36 19.76 -11.87
C VAL A 598 2.88 20.22 -13.23
N ALA A 599 3.71 20.09 -14.25
CA ALA A 599 3.34 20.26 -15.65
C ALA A 599 3.68 18.97 -16.42
N ILE A 600 2.72 18.46 -17.18
CA ILE A 600 2.88 17.33 -18.08
C ILE A 600 2.78 17.85 -19.51
N ILE A 601 3.82 17.65 -20.31
CA ILE A 601 3.99 18.28 -21.61
C ILE A 601 4.33 17.20 -22.63
N GLN A 602 3.54 17.03 -23.67
CA GLN A 602 3.89 16.19 -24.81
C GLN A 602 4.80 16.98 -25.77
N LEU A 603 5.95 16.39 -26.12
CA LEU A 603 6.90 16.93 -27.09
C LEU A 603 6.70 16.21 -28.43
N VAL A 604 5.96 16.87 -29.33
CA VAL A 604 5.55 16.28 -30.62
C VAL A 604 6.58 16.64 -31.70
N PRO A 605 7.21 15.65 -32.34
CA PRO A 605 8.11 15.92 -33.48
C PRO A 605 7.41 16.68 -34.59
N GLY A 606 8.06 17.70 -35.14
CA GLY A 606 7.58 18.43 -36.31
C GLY A 606 7.63 17.54 -37.55
N ASN A 607 6.58 17.58 -38.37
CA ASN A 607 6.52 16.87 -39.66
C ASN A 607 7.60 17.33 -40.65
#